data_52e05fce457e49c0e6e66c7d3dc917d1
#
_entry.id   52e05fce457e49c0e6e66c7d3dc917d1
#
_cell.length_a   1.000
_cell.length_b   1.000
_cell.length_c   1.000
_cell.angle_alpha   90.00
_cell.angle_beta   90.00
_cell.angle_gamma   90.00
#
_symmetry.space_group_name_H-M   'P 1'
#
loop_
_entity.id
_entity.type
_entity.pdbx_description
1 polymer ?
#
loop_
_entity_poly.entity_id
_entity_poly.type
_entity_poly.pdbx_seq_one_letter_code
_entity_poly.pdbx_strand_id
1 'polypeptide(L)'
;MPSDEISICRACGKPIEEHAARYRTPAGDTHVHCHKEPRVLVIEGDAALRESIVGMLKQIGYIADDVANGEAAIERLPRYTYDVILCALRMPAMNGPAFYREIQSRYPGAGSRIIFMTAHAELQEYAPFLTDVGAPVLRKPFSIEELRLAIASPAPTS
;
A
#
# COMPACT_ATOMS: atom_id res chain seq x y z
N MET A 1 -24.14 0.01 20.09
CA MET A 1 -24.92 0.43 18.90
C MET A 1 -23.99 1.15 17.98
N PRO A 2 -23.77 0.63 16.76
CA PRO A 2 -23.08 1.45 15.80
C PRO A 2 -23.93 2.70 15.57
N SER A 3 -23.30 3.86 15.66
CA SER A 3 -23.97 5.10 15.31
C SER A 3 -24.30 5.06 13.82
N ASP A 4 -25.56 5.26 13.46
CA ASP A 4 -26.03 5.41 12.08
C ASP A 4 -25.51 6.73 11.49
N GLU A 5 -24.23 6.99 11.62
CA GLU A 5 -23.62 8.16 11.00
C GLU A 5 -23.48 7.90 9.49
N ILE A 6 -24.35 8.55 8.73
CA ILE A 6 -24.24 8.54 7.28
C ILE A 6 -22.91 9.21 6.91
N SER A 7 -22.01 8.42 6.35
CA SER A 7 -20.77 8.98 5.82
C SER A 7 -21.05 9.85 4.61
N ILE A 8 -20.53 11.05 4.63
CA ILE A 8 -20.65 12.00 3.51
C ILE A 8 -19.39 11.97 2.68
N CYS A 9 -19.51 11.85 1.38
CA CYS A 9 -18.38 11.90 0.47
C CYS A 9 -17.69 13.27 0.51
N ARG A 10 -16.44 13.29 0.90
CA ARG A 10 -15.64 14.51 1.00
C ARG A 10 -15.51 15.26 -0.35
N ALA A 11 -15.54 14.53 -1.45
CA ALA A 11 -15.32 15.11 -2.78
C ALA A 11 -16.58 15.70 -3.40
N CYS A 12 -17.74 15.05 -3.25
CA CYS A 12 -18.98 15.50 -3.90
C CYS A 12 -20.09 15.93 -2.94
N GLY A 13 -19.89 15.75 -1.62
CA GLY A 13 -20.87 16.14 -0.60
C GLY A 13 -22.12 15.27 -0.50
N LYS A 14 -22.20 14.18 -1.28
CA LYS A 14 -23.33 13.28 -1.26
C LYS A 14 -23.14 12.15 -0.25
N PRO A 15 -24.24 11.61 0.32
CA PRO A 15 -24.14 10.46 1.21
C PRO A 15 -23.50 9.25 0.54
N ILE A 16 -22.73 8.49 1.31
CA ILE A 16 -22.20 7.19 0.90
C ILE A 16 -23.08 6.12 1.54
N GLU A 17 -23.71 5.30 0.74
CA GLU A 17 -24.57 4.24 1.24
C GLU A 17 -23.80 3.26 2.13
N GLU A 18 -24.45 2.72 3.14
CA GLU A 18 -23.83 1.88 4.17
C GLU A 18 -22.99 0.73 3.60
N HIS A 19 -23.48 0.09 2.55
CA HIS A 19 -22.84 -1.05 1.90
C HIS A 19 -22.04 -0.68 0.65
N ALA A 20 -21.99 0.61 0.30
CA ALA A 20 -21.24 1.04 -0.87
C ALA A 20 -19.73 0.98 -0.62
N ALA A 21 -18.97 0.54 -1.62
CA ALA A 21 -17.51 0.61 -1.57
C ALA A 21 -17.07 2.07 -1.44
N ARG A 22 -16.18 2.33 -0.50
CA ARG A 22 -15.69 3.68 -0.22
C ARG A 22 -14.18 3.71 -0.13
N TYR A 23 -13.61 4.85 -0.44
CA TYR A 23 -12.19 5.10 -0.27
C TYR A 23 -11.98 5.90 1.01
N ARG A 24 -11.24 5.35 1.96
CA ARG A 24 -11.05 5.91 3.30
C ARG A 24 -9.71 6.63 3.40
N THR A 25 -9.74 7.88 3.84
CA THR A 25 -8.53 8.64 4.09
C THR A 25 -8.61 9.36 5.44
N PRO A 26 -7.47 9.81 6.01
CA PRO A 26 -7.49 10.62 7.24
C PRO A 26 -8.32 11.90 7.12
N ALA A 27 -8.50 12.42 5.90
CA ALA A 27 -9.31 13.62 5.64
C ALA A 27 -10.81 13.33 5.48
N GLY A 28 -11.20 12.05 5.41
CA GLY A 28 -12.59 11.62 5.26
C GLY A 28 -12.76 10.59 4.14
N ASP A 29 -13.97 10.06 4.05
CA ASP A 29 -14.33 9.05 3.06
C ASP A 29 -14.75 9.68 1.73
N THR A 30 -14.51 8.96 0.64
CA THR A 30 -15.06 9.32 -0.68
C THR A 30 -15.68 8.09 -1.33
N HIS A 31 -16.60 8.31 -2.26
CA HIS A 31 -17.00 7.25 -3.18
C HIS A 31 -15.77 6.83 -3.98
N VAL A 32 -15.69 5.56 -4.34
CA VAL A 32 -14.54 5.03 -5.11
C VAL A 32 -14.34 5.84 -6.40
N HIS A 33 -15.41 6.17 -7.11
CA HIS A 33 -15.35 6.95 -8.35
C HIS A 33 -15.02 8.44 -8.16
N CYS A 34 -15.13 8.97 -6.92
CA CYS A 34 -14.78 10.34 -6.59
C CYS A 34 -13.33 10.49 -6.12
N HIS A 35 -12.66 9.38 -5.83
CA HIS A 35 -11.28 9.39 -5.37
C HIS A 35 -10.36 9.73 -6.55
N LYS A 36 -9.63 10.83 -6.44
CA LYS A 36 -8.75 11.33 -7.49
C LYS A 36 -7.28 11.46 -7.07
N GLU A 37 -7.02 11.28 -5.79
CA GLU A 37 -5.67 11.43 -5.23
C GLU A 37 -5.10 10.05 -4.91
N PRO A 38 -4.19 9.50 -5.76
CA PRO A 38 -3.62 8.18 -5.51
C PRO A 38 -2.80 8.17 -4.22
N ARG A 39 -3.02 7.14 -3.40
CA ARG A 39 -2.39 6.99 -2.10
C ARG A 39 -1.54 5.73 -2.06
N VAL A 40 -0.36 5.86 -1.47
CA VAL A 40 0.61 4.77 -1.31
C VAL A 40 0.93 4.59 0.17
N LEU A 41 0.92 3.36 0.64
CA LEU A 41 1.44 3.01 1.96
C LEU A 41 2.86 2.46 1.80
N VAL A 42 3.82 3.08 2.47
CA VAL A 42 5.23 2.65 2.47
C VAL A 42 5.52 1.90 3.76
N ILE A 43 5.97 0.67 3.64
CA ILE A 43 6.37 -0.17 4.77
C ILE A 43 7.86 -0.42 4.66
N GLU A 44 8.66 0.27 5.45
CA GLU A 44 10.12 0.21 5.42
C GLU A 44 10.70 0.46 6.81
N GLY A 45 11.57 -0.45 7.26
CA GLY A 45 12.16 -0.35 8.59
C GLY A 45 13.25 0.73 8.71
N ASP A 46 13.96 1.03 7.63
CA ASP A 46 15.00 2.06 7.62
C ASP A 46 14.36 3.44 7.49
N ALA A 47 14.51 4.27 8.53
CA ALA A 47 13.86 5.58 8.59
C ALA A 47 14.35 6.53 7.49
N ALA A 48 15.64 6.55 7.18
CA ALA A 48 16.20 7.42 6.15
C ALA A 48 15.71 7.02 4.75
N LEU A 49 15.68 5.73 4.46
CA LEU A 49 15.15 5.21 3.20
C LEU A 49 13.64 5.48 3.10
N ARG A 50 12.91 5.26 4.18
CA ARG A 50 11.47 5.52 4.23
C ARG A 50 11.15 6.98 3.91
N GLU A 51 11.85 7.92 4.50
CA GLU A 51 11.71 9.36 4.20
C GLU A 51 12.03 9.68 2.74
N SER A 52 13.08 9.07 2.21
CA SER A 52 13.48 9.25 0.81
C SER A 52 12.38 8.78 -0.14
N ILE A 53 11.80 7.61 0.11
CA ILE A 53 10.71 7.06 -0.70
C ILE A 53 9.48 7.96 -0.65
N VAL A 54 9.10 8.42 0.53
CA VAL A 54 7.97 9.35 0.71
C VAL A 54 8.21 10.64 -0.08
N GLY A 55 9.43 11.17 -0.03
CA GLY A 55 9.81 12.36 -0.80
C GLY A 55 9.69 12.17 -2.31
N MET A 56 10.15 11.03 -2.82
CA MET A 56 10.00 10.69 -4.24
C MET A 56 8.53 10.58 -4.65
N LEU A 57 7.71 9.92 -3.84
CA LEU A 57 6.28 9.77 -4.11
C LEU A 57 5.56 11.12 -4.20
N LYS A 58 5.87 12.04 -3.30
CA LYS A 58 5.33 13.40 -3.34
C LYS A 58 5.71 14.13 -4.61
N GLN A 59 6.95 13.99 -5.06
CA GLN A 59 7.43 14.62 -6.30
C GLN A 59 6.67 14.15 -7.53
N ILE A 60 6.23 12.90 -7.56
CA ILE A 60 5.49 12.35 -8.70
C ILE A 60 3.97 12.36 -8.52
N GLY A 61 3.48 13.10 -7.52
CA GLY A 61 2.06 13.40 -7.36
C GLY A 61 1.25 12.43 -6.51
N TYR A 62 1.92 11.56 -5.72
CA TYR A 62 1.23 10.63 -4.84
C TYR A 62 1.17 11.15 -3.40
N ILE A 63 0.10 10.79 -2.71
CA ILE A 63 0.02 10.98 -1.27
C ILE A 63 0.58 9.70 -0.63
N ALA A 64 1.53 9.86 0.28
CA ALA A 64 2.18 8.73 0.91
C ALA A 64 1.99 8.77 2.43
N ASP A 65 1.54 7.64 2.98
CA ASP A 65 1.65 7.35 4.40
C ASP A 65 2.77 6.33 4.58
N ASP A 66 3.44 6.34 5.70
CA ASP A 66 4.55 5.44 5.96
C ASP A 66 4.48 4.83 7.35
N VAL A 67 4.95 3.60 7.44
CA VAL A 67 5.06 2.84 8.69
C VAL A 67 6.39 2.08 8.72
N ALA A 68 6.85 1.78 9.92
CA ALA A 68 8.17 1.17 10.12
C ALA A 68 8.16 -0.37 10.02
N ASN A 69 7.00 -1.00 10.11
CA ASN A 69 6.90 -2.47 10.15
C ASN A 69 5.52 -2.95 9.68
N GLY A 70 5.40 -4.27 9.49
CA GLY A 70 4.18 -4.89 9.00
C GLY A 70 3.01 -4.82 9.99
N GLU A 71 3.28 -4.86 11.28
CA GLU A 71 2.24 -4.77 12.32
C GLU A 71 1.54 -3.41 12.27
N ALA A 72 2.30 -2.33 12.16
CA ALA A 72 1.76 -0.99 12.01
C ALA A 72 0.94 -0.84 10.73
N ALA A 73 1.37 -1.49 9.64
CA ALA A 73 0.62 -1.51 8.39
C ALA A 73 -0.72 -2.24 8.54
N ILE A 74 -0.75 -3.36 9.23
CA ILE A 74 -1.97 -4.13 9.48
C ILE A 74 -2.99 -3.30 10.27
N GLU A 75 -2.53 -2.48 11.21
CA GLU A 75 -3.41 -1.58 11.96
C GLU A 75 -4.02 -0.46 11.11
N ARG A 76 -3.33 -0.04 10.05
CA ARG A 76 -3.83 1.02 9.17
C ARG A 76 -4.82 0.53 8.12
N LEU A 77 -4.65 -0.69 7.63
CA LEU A 77 -5.45 -1.21 6.52
C LEU A 77 -6.97 -1.24 6.76
N PRO A 78 -7.49 -1.54 7.97
CA PRO A 78 -8.92 -1.45 8.22
C PRO A 78 -9.45 -0.01 8.30
N ARG A 79 -8.57 0.96 8.49
CA ARG A 79 -8.95 2.37 8.65
C ARG A 79 -8.91 3.15 7.35
N TYR A 80 -7.91 2.87 6.51
CA TYR A 80 -7.61 3.66 5.31
C TYR A 80 -7.41 2.77 4.10
N THR A 81 -7.83 3.27 2.95
CA THR A 81 -7.66 2.59 1.65
C THR A 81 -6.41 3.13 0.97
N TYR A 82 -5.65 2.24 0.34
CA TYR A 82 -4.46 2.59 -0.43
C TYR A 82 -4.55 2.00 -1.83
N ASP A 83 -4.05 2.73 -2.81
CA ASP A 83 -3.98 2.26 -4.20
C ASP A 83 -2.83 1.28 -4.38
N VAL A 84 -1.71 1.54 -3.69
CA VAL A 84 -0.51 0.71 -3.76
C VAL A 84 0.12 0.59 -2.37
N ILE A 85 0.67 -0.58 -2.08
CA ILE A 85 1.46 -0.84 -0.89
C ILE A 85 2.88 -1.17 -1.33
N LEU A 86 3.85 -0.34 -0.93
CA LEU A 86 5.28 -0.62 -1.11
C LEU A 86 5.79 -1.29 0.15
N CYS A 87 6.21 -2.54 0.05
CA CYS A 87 6.58 -3.35 1.21
C CYS A 87 8.00 -3.88 1.08
N ALA A 88 8.86 -3.54 2.04
CA ALA A 88 10.17 -4.15 2.14
C ALA A 88 10.04 -5.65 2.45
N LEU A 89 10.86 -6.48 1.82
CA LEU A 89 10.86 -7.92 2.09
C LEU A 89 11.44 -8.23 3.46
N ARG A 90 12.53 -7.56 3.83
CA ARG A 90 13.18 -7.77 5.13
C ARG A 90 12.80 -6.64 6.09
N MET A 91 12.10 -6.98 7.16
CA MET A 91 11.67 -6.05 8.19
C MET A 91 11.80 -6.70 9.57
N PRO A 92 12.00 -5.92 10.66
CA PRO A 92 11.97 -6.46 12.01
C PRO A 92 10.61 -7.07 12.34
N ALA A 93 10.59 -8.14 13.12
CA ALA A 93 9.43 -8.85 13.64
C ALA A 93 8.57 -9.56 12.60
N MET A 94 8.19 -8.89 11.52
CA MET A 94 7.34 -9.46 10.47
C MET A 94 7.93 -9.13 9.11
N ASN A 95 8.43 -10.12 8.38
CA ASN A 95 8.98 -9.93 7.03
C ASN A 95 7.87 -9.78 5.98
N GLY A 96 8.25 -9.45 4.74
CA GLY A 96 7.31 -9.26 3.64
C GLY A 96 6.40 -10.45 3.38
N PRO A 97 6.94 -11.69 3.31
CA PRO A 97 6.09 -12.88 3.15
C PRO A 97 5.08 -13.08 4.27
N ALA A 98 5.47 -12.87 5.52
CA ALA A 98 4.55 -12.97 6.66
C ALA A 98 3.46 -11.91 6.62
N PHE A 99 3.83 -10.67 6.29
CA PHE A 99 2.88 -9.58 6.09
C PHE A 99 1.89 -9.90 4.96
N TYR A 100 2.38 -10.39 3.83
CA TYR A 100 1.56 -10.77 2.68
C TYR A 100 0.51 -11.82 3.07
N ARG A 101 0.92 -12.87 3.78
CA ARG A 101 0.00 -13.93 4.24
C ARG A 101 -1.07 -13.39 5.18
N GLU A 102 -0.68 -12.49 6.07
CA GLU A 102 -1.59 -11.88 7.04
C GLU A 102 -2.67 -11.06 6.34
N ILE A 103 -2.30 -10.22 5.38
CA ILE A 103 -3.28 -9.40 4.65
C ILE A 103 -4.12 -10.22 3.69
N GLN A 104 -3.60 -11.29 3.10
CA GLN A 104 -4.39 -12.21 2.28
C GLN A 104 -5.51 -12.85 3.08
N SER A 105 -5.24 -13.20 4.34
CA SER A 105 -6.22 -13.79 5.24
C SER A 105 -7.28 -12.78 5.70
N ARG A 106 -6.86 -11.57 6.08
CA ARG A 106 -7.72 -10.55 6.68
C ARG A 106 -8.37 -9.61 5.65
N TYR A 107 -7.66 -9.31 4.58
CA TYR A 107 -8.06 -8.32 3.57
C TYR A 107 -7.88 -8.88 2.17
N PRO A 108 -8.71 -9.85 1.75
CA PRO A 108 -8.60 -10.45 0.42
C PRO A 108 -8.61 -9.39 -0.67
N GLY A 109 -7.68 -9.51 -1.63
CA GLY A 109 -7.52 -8.57 -2.72
C GLY A 109 -6.50 -7.45 -2.48
N ALA A 110 -6.13 -7.14 -1.24
CA ALA A 110 -5.08 -6.15 -0.96
C ALA A 110 -3.72 -6.55 -1.53
N GLY A 111 -3.43 -7.85 -1.56
CA GLY A 111 -2.17 -8.38 -2.10
C GLY A 111 -1.93 -8.07 -3.57
N SER A 112 -2.97 -7.85 -4.38
CA SER A 112 -2.85 -7.49 -5.79
C SER A 112 -2.28 -6.09 -6.00
N ARG A 113 -2.20 -5.28 -4.95
CA ARG A 113 -1.70 -3.91 -4.99
C ARG A 113 -0.33 -3.76 -4.33
N ILE A 114 0.32 -4.86 -3.98
CA ILE A 114 1.62 -4.84 -3.31
C ILE A 114 2.75 -4.85 -4.32
N ILE A 115 3.72 -3.97 -4.11
CA ILE A 115 5.02 -3.98 -4.77
C ILE A 115 6.05 -4.23 -3.69
N PHE A 116 6.86 -5.29 -3.83
CA PHE A 116 7.91 -5.58 -2.87
C PHE A 116 9.19 -4.83 -3.20
N MET A 117 9.85 -4.33 -2.16
CA MET A 117 11.16 -3.68 -2.28
C MET A 117 12.22 -4.60 -1.71
N THR A 118 13.31 -4.80 -2.42
CA THR A 118 14.36 -5.73 -2.01
C THR A 118 15.75 -5.24 -2.38
N ALA A 119 16.73 -5.48 -1.50
CA ALA A 119 18.14 -5.35 -1.83
C ALA A 119 18.59 -6.54 -2.67
N HIS A 120 19.65 -6.36 -3.48
CA HIS A 120 20.17 -7.41 -4.35
C HIS A 120 20.48 -8.72 -3.59
N ALA A 121 21.07 -8.60 -2.40
CA ALA A 121 21.43 -9.75 -1.58
C ALA A 121 20.23 -10.57 -1.08
N GLU A 122 19.04 -9.98 -1.03
CA GLU A 122 17.81 -10.62 -0.56
C GLU A 122 17.07 -11.38 -1.65
N LEU A 123 17.39 -11.14 -2.92
CA LEU A 123 16.65 -11.71 -4.06
C LEU A 123 16.66 -13.25 -4.05
N GLN A 124 17.79 -13.87 -3.75
CA GLN A 124 17.89 -15.33 -3.71
C GLN A 124 17.10 -15.92 -2.55
N GLU A 125 17.15 -15.29 -1.39
CA GLU A 125 16.45 -15.73 -0.19
C GLU A 125 14.94 -15.76 -0.39
N TYR A 126 14.40 -14.73 -1.06
CA TYR A 126 12.95 -14.57 -1.24
C TYR A 126 12.45 -14.98 -2.63
N ALA A 127 13.32 -15.51 -3.49
CA ALA A 127 12.94 -15.87 -4.85
C ALA A 127 11.76 -16.87 -4.94
N PRO A 128 11.69 -17.93 -4.13
CA PRO A 128 10.54 -18.84 -4.18
C PRO A 128 9.22 -18.13 -3.85
N PHE A 129 9.22 -17.28 -2.83
CA PHE A 129 8.04 -16.50 -2.46
C PHE A 129 7.61 -15.55 -3.57
N LEU A 130 8.56 -14.79 -4.13
CA LEU A 130 8.29 -13.82 -5.18
C LEU A 130 7.75 -14.50 -6.44
N THR A 131 8.26 -15.67 -6.80
CA THR A 131 7.78 -16.45 -7.93
C THR A 131 6.35 -16.94 -7.70
N ASP A 132 6.05 -17.44 -6.51
CA ASP A 132 4.71 -17.94 -6.16
C ASP A 132 3.66 -16.84 -6.19
N VAL A 133 4.00 -15.69 -5.65
CA VAL A 133 3.06 -14.57 -5.54
C VAL A 133 2.89 -13.84 -6.87
N GLY A 134 3.95 -13.77 -7.68
CA GLY A 134 3.93 -13.03 -8.94
C GLY A 134 3.79 -11.51 -8.77
N ALA A 135 4.08 -10.98 -7.58
CA ALA A 135 4.01 -9.54 -7.32
C ALA A 135 5.18 -8.80 -7.96
N PRO A 136 4.98 -7.54 -8.39
CA PRO A 136 6.07 -6.71 -8.86
C PRO A 136 7.15 -6.50 -7.80
N VAL A 137 8.40 -6.41 -8.24
CA VAL A 137 9.56 -6.23 -7.37
C VAL A 137 10.33 -4.99 -7.80
N LEU A 138 10.65 -4.15 -6.82
CA LEU A 138 11.45 -2.95 -7.01
C LEU A 138 12.80 -3.14 -6.30
N ARG A 139 13.89 -3.15 -7.06
CA ARG A 139 15.24 -3.39 -6.51
C ARG A 139 15.83 -2.13 -5.92
N LYS A 140 16.34 -2.22 -4.72
CA LYS A 140 17.05 -1.12 -4.04
C LYS A 140 18.54 -1.12 -4.45
N PRO A 141 19.15 0.04 -4.68
CA PRO A 141 18.53 1.37 -4.77
C PRO A 141 17.78 1.55 -6.08
N PHE A 142 16.71 2.30 -6.05
CA PHE A 142 15.92 2.60 -7.24
C PHE A 142 15.81 4.11 -7.45
N SER A 143 15.66 4.50 -8.71
CA SER A 143 15.43 5.88 -9.10
C SER A 143 13.96 6.26 -8.95
N ILE A 144 13.68 7.56 -8.95
CA ILE A 144 12.32 8.07 -8.96
C ILE A 144 11.55 7.60 -10.20
N GLU A 145 12.21 7.45 -11.35
CA GLU A 145 11.60 6.96 -12.58
C GLU A 145 11.23 5.47 -12.47
N GLU A 146 12.11 4.65 -11.88
CA GLU A 146 11.81 3.25 -11.64
C GLU A 146 10.62 3.08 -10.69
N LEU A 147 10.55 3.91 -9.64
CA LEU A 147 9.42 3.93 -8.72
C LEU A 147 8.12 4.31 -9.43
N ARG A 148 8.17 5.38 -10.24
CA ARG A 148 7.00 5.85 -11.00
C ARG A 148 6.48 4.76 -11.95
N LEU A 149 7.37 4.11 -12.68
CA LEU A 149 7.00 3.03 -13.61
C LEU A 149 6.42 1.82 -12.89
N ALA A 150 6.98 1.44 -11.75
CA ALA A 150 6.49 0.31 -10.96
C ALA A 150 5.07 0.54 -10.46
N ILE A 151 4.77 1.74 -9.98
CA ILE A 151 3.43 2.09 -9.46
C ILE A 151 2.42 2.23 -10.60
N ALA A 152 2.83 2.76 -11.75
CA ALA A 152 1.96 2.95 -12.90
C ALA A 152 1.62 1.64 -13.62
N SER A 153 2.39 0.57 -13.42
CA SER A 153 2.13 -0.72 -14.05
C SER A 153 0.83 -1.33 -13.50
N PRO A 154 -0.05 -1.88 -14.38
CA PRO A 154 -1.24 -2.54 -13.90
C PRO A 154 -0.87 -3.76 -13.04
N ALA A 155 -1.71 -4.05 -12.02
CA ALA A 155 -1.54 -5.25 -11.22
C ALA A 155 -1.58 -6.48 -12.14
N PRO A 156 -0.71 -7.50 -11.91
CA PRO A 156 -0.76 -8.72 -12.71
C PRO A 156 -2.13 -9.35 -12.60
N THR A 157 -2.76 -9.56 -13.74
CA THR A 157 -4.00 -10.35 -13.82
C THR A 157 -3.62 -11.81 -13.65
N SER A 158 -4.01 -12.37 -12.53
CA SER A 158 -3.86 -13.81 -12.31
C SER A 158 -4.78 -14.60 -13.23
#